data_73126e153f7c64e3a6f893e77d4e9ff3
#
_entry.id   73126e153f7c64e3a6f893e77d4e9ff3
#
_cell.length_a   1.000
_cell.length_b   1.000
_cell.length_c   1.000
_cell.angle_alpha   90.00
_cell.angle_beta   90.00
_cell.angle_gamma   90.00
#
_symmetry.space_group_name_H-M   'P 1'
#
loop_
_entity.id
_entity.type
_entity.pdbx_description
1 polymer ?
#
loop_
_entity_poly.entity_id
_entity_poly.type
_entity_poly.pdbx_seq_one_letter_code
_entity_poly.pdbx_strand_id
1 'polypeptide(L)'
;MIALIQRVTMARVQVAGRTQGEIGAGLLALIGVEQLDGPAQAQRLLERMLDYRVFPDDAGRMNRSLRDTAGGLLLVPQFPLVADTASGNRPGFSRAAAPAPARALFEQLLGAAQAAHAPVAAGIFGAHMELTLTNDGPVTFWLAVPPAATAPEA
;
A
#
# COMPACT_ATOMS: atom_id res chain seq x y z
N MET A 1 5.80 -7.20 5.02
CA MET A 1 5.27 -5.93 4.50
C MET A 1 3.85 -6.13 4.02
N ILE A 2 2.98 -5.17 4.25
CA ILE A 2 1.54 -5.32 4.03
C ILE A 2 1.03 -4.17 3.18
N ALA A 3 0.09 -4.45 2.28
CA ALA A 3 -0.71 -3.45 1.59
C ALA A 3 -2.20 -3.80 1.70
N LEU A 4 -3.00 -2.88 2.22
CA LEU A 4 -4.44 -2.91 2.05
C LEU A 4 -4.75 -2.16 0.77
N ILE A 5 -5.17 -2.86 -0.27
CA ILE A 5 -5.49 -2.28 -1.57
C ILE A 5 -6.99 -2.13 -1.77
N GLN A 6 -7.39 -1.02 -2.35
CA GLN A 6 -8.78 -0.74 -2.72
C GLN A 6 -8.84 -0.23 -4.15
N ARG A 7 -9.69 -0.86 -4.96
CA ARG A 7 -10.02 -0.31 -6.28
C ARG A 7 -10.87 0.93 -6.12
N VAL A 8 -10.47 2.02 -6.77
CA VAL A 8 -11.11 3.32 -6.60
C VAL A 8 -11.47 3.96 -7.94
N THR A 9 -12.53 4.77 -7.95
CA THR A 9 -12.81 5.71 -9.05
C THR A 9 -12.03 7.01 -8.88
N MET A 10 -11.71 7.36 -7.63
CA MET A 10 -10.82 8.46 -7.26
C MET A 10 -10.29 8.24 -5.84
N ALA A 11 -9.10 8.74 -5.57
CA ALA A 11 -8.57 8.84 -4.21
C ALA A 11 -7.66 10.07 -4.08
N ARG A 12 -7.69 10.70 -2.91
CA ARG A 12 -6.91 11.90 -2.61
C ARG A 12 -6.44 11.90 -1.17
N VAL A 13 -5.21 12.27 -0.96
CA VAL A 13 -4.63 12.48 0.37
C VAL A 13 -4.27 13.94 0.57
N GLN A 14 -4.67 14.50 1.72
CA GLN A 14 -4.43 15.89 2.10
C GLN A 14 -3.67 15.95 3.43
N VAL A 15 -2.83 16.96 3.56
CA VAL A 15 -2.13 17.33 4.80
C VAL A 15 -2.37 18.81 5.04
N ALA A 16 -2.90 19.17 6.20
CA ALA A 16 -3.25 20.55 6.57
C ALA A 16 -4.08 21.26 5.47
N GLY A 17 -5.08 20.56 4.92
CA GLY A 17 -5.97 21.08 3.89
C GLY A 17 -5.37 21.15 2.48
N ARG A 18 -4.11 20.74 2.28
CA ARG A 18 -3.43 20.76 0.97
C ARG A 18 -3.33 19.36 0.39
N THR A 19 -3.72 19.20 -0.86
CA THR A 19 -3.57 17.95 -1.59
C THR A 19 -2.10 17.62 -1.80
N GLN A 20 -1.68 16.44 -1.32
CA GLN A 20 -0.34 15.90 -1.49
C GLN A 20 -0.27 14.91 -2.64
N GLY A 21 -1.32 14.13 -2.83
CA GLY A 21 -1.44 13.17 -3.91
C GLY A 21 -2.89 12.91 -4.25
N GLU A 22 -3.15 12.69 -5.53
CA GLU A 22 -4.48 12.40 -6.06
C GLU A 22 -4.38 11.50 -7.28
N ILE A 23 -5.32 10.58 -7.40
CA ILE A 23 -5.50 9.72 -8.57
C ILE A 23 -6.97 9.69 -8.99
N GLY A 24 -7.24 9.44 -10.26
CA GLY A 24 -8.53 9.01 -10.76
C GLY A 24 -8.74 7.53 -10.53
N ALA A 25 -9.31 6.83 -11.52
CA ALA A 25 -9.48 5.38 -11.45
C ALA A 25 -8.14 4.66 -11.26
N GLY A 26 -8.11 3.70 -10.36
CA GLY A 26 -6.88 2.97 -10.05
C GLY A 26 -6.93 2.23 -8.71
N LEU A 27 -5.80 2.17 -8.04
CA LEU A 27 -5.64 1.56 -6.72
C LEU A 27 -5.15 2.58 -5.68
N LEU A 28 -5.83 2.61 -4.55
CA LEU A 28 -5.30 3.11 -3.29
C LEU A 28 -4.64 1.95 -2.56
N ALA A 29 -3.42 2.15 -2.05
CA ALA A 29 -2.72 1.18 -1.23
C ALA A 29 -2.26 1.82 0.09
N LEU A 30 -2.80 1.32 1.20
CA LEU A 30 -2.32 1.62 2.54
C LEU A 30 -1.16 0.67 2.85
N ILE A 31 0.00 1.21 3.18
CA ILE A 31 1.25 0.47 3.33
C ILE A 31 1.67 0.35 4.79
N GLY A 32 1.81 -0.88 5.26
CA GLY A 32 2.35 -1.21 6.58
C GLY A 32 3.72 -1.88 6.48
N VAL A 33 4.67 -1.41 7.29
CA VAL A 33 6.04 -1.93 7.36
C VAL A 33 6.24 -2.66 8.68
N GLU A 34 6.67 -3.92 8.62
CA GLU A 34 6.96 -4.77 9.76
C GLU A 34 8.47 -4.76 10.08
N GLN A 35 8.83 -5.18 11.31
CA GLN A 35 10.20 -5.06 11.82
C GLN A 35 11.27 -5.75 10.95
N LEU A 36 10.94 -6.86 10.32
CA LEU A 36 11.88 -7.67 9.53
C LEU A 36 11.77 -7.44 8.02
N ASP A 37 11.01 -6.43 7.62
CA ASP A 37 10.89 -6.08 6.21
C ASP A 37 12.14 -5.41 5.68
N GLY A 38 12.45 -5.70 4.43
CA GLY A 38 13.58 -5.14 3.71
C GLY A 38 13.25 -4.86 2.24
N PRO A 39 14.25 -4.45 1.46
CA PRO A 39 14.07 -4.11 0.04
C PRO A 39 13.40 -5.20 -0.79
N ALA A 40 13.68 -6.48 -0.50
CA ALA A 40 13.07 -7.61 -1.21
C ALA A 40 11.56 -7.67 -1.00
N GLN A 41 11.09 -7.41 0.24
CA GLN A 41 9.66 -7.36 0.56
C GLN A 41 8.98 -6.18 -0.13
N ALA A 42 9.61 -5.02 -0.16
CA ALA A 42 9.09 -3.84 -0.85
C ALA A 42 8.96 -4.09 -2.36
N GLN A 43 9.97 -4.65 -2.99
CA GLN A 43 9.95 -4.98 -4.42
C GLN A 43 8.86 -6.00 -4.72
N ARG A 44 8.75 -7.07 -3.93
CA ARG A 44 7.73 -8.09 -4.13
C ARG A 44 6.31 -7.57 -3.90
N LEU A 45 6.12 -6.70 -2.91
CA LEU A 45 4.82 -6.07 -2.65
C LEU A 45 4.40 -5.17 -3.82
N LEU A 46 5.34 -4.39 -4.37
CA LEU A 46 5.09 -3.56 -5.55
C LEU A 46 4.64 -4.41 -6.75
N GLU A 47 5.35 -5.48 -7.06
CA GLU A 47 4.97 -6.39 -8.14
C GLU A 47 3.56 -6.94 -7.94
N ARG A 48 3.25 -7.38 -6.72
CA ARG A 48 1.91 -7.88 -6.39
C ARG A 48 0.83 -6.81 -6.58
N MET A 49 1.06 -5.58 -6.14
CA MET A 49 0.09 -4.48 -6.33
C MET A 49 -0.14 -4.15 -7.80
N LEU A 50 0.93 -4.12 -8.61
CA LEU A 50 0.84 -3.79 -10.03
C LEU A 50 0.19 -4.91 -10.86
N ASP A 51 0.37 -6.16 -10.46
CA ASP A 51 -0.07 -7.34 -11.21
C ASP A 51 -1.37 -7.98 -10.67
N TYR A 52 -1.89 -7.49 -9.53
CA TYR A 52 -3.10 -8.06 -8.92
C TYR A 52 -4.32 -7.79 -9.78
N ARG A 53 -5.07 -8.84 -10.11
CA ARG A 53 -6.19 -8.76 -11.06
C ARG A 53 -7.49 -8.36 -10.36
N VAL A 54 -7.70 -7.08 -10.17
CA VAL A 54 -8.88 -6.52 -9.48
C VAL A 54 -9.74 -5.65 -10.38
N PHE A 55 -9.33 -5.42 -11.62
CA PHE A 55 -10.09 -4.65 -12.59
C PHE A 55 -10.87 -5.57 -13.53
N PRO A 56 -12.10 -5.17 -13.94
CA PRO A 56 -12.93 -5.99 -14.79
C PRO A 56 -12.36 -6.09 -16.22
N ASP A 57 -12.49 -7.28 -16.80
CA ASP A 57 -12.37 -7.49 -18.25
C ASP A 57 -13.70 -7.15 -18.96
N ASP A 58 -13.75 -7.38 -20.27
CA ASP A 58 -14.93 -7.08 -21.08
C ASP A 58 -16.16 -7.94 -20.72
N ALA A 59 -15.95 -9.07 -20.01
CA ALA A 59 -17.00 -9.92 -19.46
C ALA A 59 -17.37 -9.58 -18.00
N GLY A 60 -16.78 -8.51 -17.43
CA GLY A 60 -17.03 -8.08 -16.06
C GLY A 60 -16.30 -8.89 -14.98
N ARG A 61 -15.37 -9.77 -15.36
CA ARG A 61 -14.58 -10.58 -14.42
C ARG A 61 -13.32 -9.83 -14.01
N MET A 62 -12.90 -9.96 -12.76
CA MET A 62 -11.66 -9.36 -12.24
C MET A 62 -10.42 -10.08 -12.79
N ASN A 63 -10.03 -9.77 -14.02
CA ASN A 63 -8.94 -10.38 -14.78
C ASN A 63 -7.85 -9.41 -15.22
N ARG A 64 -8.08 -8.09 -15.08
CA ARG A 64 -7.09 -7.07 -15.45
C ARG A 64 -6.37 -6.53 -14.22
N SER A 65 -5.10 -6.28 -14.37
CA SER A 65 -4.24 -5.66 -13.36
C SER A 65 -4.19 -4.14 -13.51
N LEU A 66 -3.53 -3.46 -12.58
CA LEU A 66 -3.25 -2.04 -12.69
C LEU A 66 -2.37 -1.73 -13.93
N ARG A 67 -1.42 -2.61 -14.26
CA ARG A 67 -0.61 -2.50 -15.48
C ARG A 67 -1.47 -2.53 -16.73
N ASP A 68 -2.45 -3.43 -16.78
CA ASP A 68 -3.32 -3.60 -17.95
C ASP A 68 -4.22 -2.38 -18.17
N THR A 69 -4.67 -1.75 -17.10
CA THR A 69 -5.58 -0.59 -17.17
C THR A 69 -4.86 0.75 -17.23
N ALA A 70 -3.57 0.78 -16.92
CA ALA A 70 -2.78 2.00 -16.76
C ALA A 70 -3.42 3.03 -15.79
N GLY A 71 -4.17 2.56 -14.80
CA GLY A 71 -4.79 3.38 -13.75
C GLY A 71 -3.77 3.98 -12.79
N GLY A 72 -4.20 4.92 -11.96
CA GLY A 72 -3.35 5.55 -10.95
C GLY A 72 -3.04 4.62 -9.78
N LEU A 73 -1.88 4.81 -9.14
CA LEU A 73 -1.51 4.19 -7.89
C LEU A 73 -1.26 5.27 -6.83
N LEU A 74 -2.03 5.26 -5.74
CA LEU A 74 -1.84 6.13 -4.59
C LEU A 74 -1.30 5.32 -3.42
N LEU A 75 -0.04 5.56 -3.05
CA LEU A 75 0.62 4.92 -1.92
C LEU A 75 0.50 5.81 -0.66
N VAL A 76 -0.10 5.29 0.39
CA VAL A 76 -0.27 6.00 1.65
C VAL A 76 0.38 5.20 2.79
N PRO A 77 1.40 5.76 3.46
CA PRO A 77 2.01 5.08 4.61
C PRO A 77 0.99 5.02 5.76
N GLN A 78 0.76 3.81 6.27
CA GLN A 78 -0.23 3.55 7.32
C GLN A 78 0.43 2.81 8.48
N PHE A 79 0.97 3.56 9.45
CA PHE A 79 1.68 2.98 10.59
C PHE A 79 0.85 1.98 11.40
N PRO A 80 -0.44 2.24 11.78
CA PRO A 80 -1.18 1.29 12.59
C PRO A 80 -1.67 0.04 11.85
N LEU A 81 -1.43 -0.10 10.52
CA LEU A 81 -1.92 -1.23 9.73
C LEU A 81 -1.38 -2.58 10.22
N VAL A 82 -0.16 -2.60 10.75
CA VAL A 82 0.50 -3.80 11.29
C VAL A 82 0.29 -3.96 12.81
N ALA A 83 -0.65 -3.24 13.39
CA ALA A 83 -0.96 -3.35 14.80
C ALA A 83 -1.48 -4.75 15.13
N ASP A 84 -1.09 -5.24 16.31
CA ASP A 84 -1.70 -6.43 16.91
C ASP A 84 -3.03 -6.05 17.55
N THR A 85 -4.11 -6.62 17.06
CA THR A 85 -5.48 -6.41 17.51
C THR A 85 -6.09 -7.70 18.11
N ALA A 86 -5.29 -8.72 18.35
CA ALA A 86 -5.76 -10.04 18.76
C ALA A 86 -6.34 -10.07 20.17
N SER A 87 -5.95 -9.12 21.03
CA SER A 87 -6.42 -9.07 22.41
C SER A 87 -6.63 -7.64 22.92
N GLY A 88 -7.63 -7.47 23.78
CA GLY A 88 -7.95 -6.19 24.41
C GLY A 88 -8.54 -5.17 23.43
N ASN A 89 -8.63 -3.91 23.87
CA ASN A 89 -9.24 -2.80 23.13
C ASN A 89 -8.23 -1.70 22.75
N ARG A 90 -6.93 -2.00 22.85
CA ARG A 90 -5.85 -1.10 22.46
C ARG A 90 -4.97 -1.79 21.42
N PRO A 91 -4.60 -1.10 20.32
CA PRO A 91 -3.69 -1.69 19.33
C PRO A 91 -2.30 -1.87 19.95
N GLY A 92 -1.69 -3.04 19.72
CA GLY A 92 -0.28 -3.30 20.02
C GLY A 92 0.59 -2.97 18.79
N PHE A 93 1.77 -2.42 19.00
CA PHE A 93 2.66 -2.03 17.90
C PHE A 93 3.96 -2.85 17.85
N SER A 94 3.99 -3.97 18.53
CA SER A 94 5.18 -4.84 18.64
C SER A 94 5.68 -5.37 17.29
N ARG A 95 4.82 -5.48 16.30
CA ARG A 95 5.17 -5.96 14.95
C ARG A 95 5.61 -4.86 13.99
N ALA A 96 5.29 -3.61 14.28
CA ALA A 96 5.61 -2.49 13.41
C ALA A 96 7.11 -2.17 13.42
N ALA A 97 7.67 -1.83 12.27
CA ALA A 97 9.01 -1.29 12.19
C ALA A 97 9.12 0.06 12.90
N ALA A 98 10.30 0.37 13.41
CA ALA A 98 10.57 1.71 13.97
C ALA A 98 10.40 2.79 12.88
N PRO A 99 10.08 4.04 13.24
CA PRO A 99 9.74 5.09 12.25
C PRO A 99 10.84 5.33 11.20
N ALA A 100 12.11 5.37 11.56
CA ALA A 100 13.18 5.67 10.61
C ALA A 100 13.37 4.58 9.53
N PRO A 101 13.51 3.28 9.86
CA PRO A 101 13.56 2.24 8.84
C PRO A 101 12.26 2.09 8.06
N ALA A 102 11.09 2.29 8.68
CA ALA A 102 9.82 2.25 7.99
C ALA A 102 9.70 3.36 6.93
N ARG A 103 10.12 4.58 7.27
CA ARG A 103 10.17 5.70 6.32
C ARG A 103 11.09 5.39 5.15
N ALA A 104 12.32 4.94 5.42
CA ALA A 104 13.30 4.63 4.38
C ALA A 104 12.77 3.56 3.41
N LEU A 105 12.13 2.51 3.93
CA LEU A 105 11.59 1.44 3.10
C LEU A 105 10.36 1.90 2.30
N PHE A 106 9.49 2.76 2.88
CA PHE A 106 8.39 3.37 2.15
C PHE A 106 8.89 4.26 1.00
N GLU A 107 9.90 5.09 1.24
CA GLU A 107 10.50 5.94 0.22
C GLU A 107 11.14 5.12 -0.92
N GLN A 108 11.78 4.01 -0.57
CA GLN A 108 12.30 3.06 -1.56
C GLN A 108 11.18 2.43 -2.39
N LEU A 109 10.09 1.99 -1.76
CA LEU A 109 8.91 1.46 -2.44
C LEU A 109 8.32 2.50 -3.40
N LEU A 110 8.18 3.75 -2.96
CA LEU A 110 7.66 4.85 -3.77
C LEU A 110 8.54 5.11 -4.99
N GLY A 111 9.87 5.19 -4.81
CA GLY A 111 10.81 5.37 -5.91
C GLY A 111 10.74 4.24 -6.94
N ALA A 112 10.65 2.99 -6.48
CA ALA A 112 10.49 1.83 -7.36
C ALA A 112 9.14 1.84 -8.10
N ALA A 113 8.06 2.26 -7.43
CA ALA A 113 6.74 2.39 -8.05
C ALA A 113 6.74 3.45 -9.17
N GLN A 114 7.34 4.62 -8.92
CA GLN A 114 7.46 5.70 -9.90
C GLN A 114 8.31 5.30 -11.12
N ALA A 115 9.31 4.45 -10.92
CA ALA A 115 10.12 3.91 -12.03
C ALA A 115 9.36 2.86 -12.86
N ALA A 116 8.44 2.12 -12.26
CA ALA A 116 7.76 0.96 -12.87
C ALA A 116 6.36 1.29 -13.44
N HIS A 117 5.74 2.38 -13.00
CA HIS A 117 4.34 2.71 -13.32
C HIS A 117 4.08 4.21 -13.32
N ALA A 118 3.05 4.62 -14.06
CA ALA A 118 2.54 5.99 -14.05
C ALA A 118 1.01 5.99 -14.33
N PRO A 119 0.23 6.88 -13.67
CA PRO A 119 0.66 7.82 -12.64
C PRO A 119 0.79 7.18 -11.25
N VAL A 120 1.74 7.66 -10.47
CA VAL A 120 1.94 7.29 -9.07
C VAL A 120 1.92 8.55 -8.21
N ALA A 121 1.09 8.54 -7.17
CA ALA A 121 1.03 9.59 -6.16
C ALA A 121 1.24 8.99 -4.77
N ALA A 122 1.58 9.80 -3.78
CA ALA A 122 1.83 9.33 -2.43
C ALA A 122 1.41 10.34 -1.36
N GLY A 123 1.12 9.80 -0.17
CA GLY A 123 1.07 10.56 1.07
C GLY A 123 2.45 10.86 1.64
N ILE A 124 2.47 11.46 2.82
CA ILE A 124 3.70 11.86 3.52
C ILE A 124 3.86 11.01 4.77
N PHE A 125 4.99 10.30 4.89
CA PHE A 125 5.28 9.47 6.06
C PHE A 125 5.33 10.33 7.35
N GLY A 126 4.57 9.91 8.36
CA GLY A 126 4.51 10.56 9.67
C GLY A 126 3.64 11.81 9.76
N ALA A 127 3.04 12.28 8.66
CA ALA A 127 2.10 13.37 8.68
C ALA A 127 0.69 12.90 9.13
N HIS A 128 -0.07 13.85 9.71
CA HIS A 128 -1.52 13.65 9.85
C HIS A 128 -2.18 13.86 8.49
N MET A 129 -2.79 12.82 7.97
CA MET A 129 -3.36 12.81 6.62
C MET A 129 -4.87 12.60 6.66
N GLU A 130 -5.58 13.35 5.82
CA GLU A 130 -6.99 13.09 5.50
C GLU A 130 -7.06 12.39 4.15
N LEU A 131 -7.68 11.22 4.12
CA LEU A 131 -7.80 10.39 2.95
C LEU A 131 -9.25 10.33 2.49
N THR A 132 -9.49 10.76 1.26
CA THR A 132 -10.80 10.69 0.61
C THR A 132 -10.71 9.71 -0.54
N LEU A 133 -11.68 8.80 -0.66
CA LEU A 133 -11.74 7.85 -1.76
C LEU A 133 -13.18 7.43 -2.05
N THR A 134 -13.39 6.98 -3.27
CA THR A 134 -14.59 6.22 -3.63
C THR A 134 -14.15 4.81 -3.99
N ASN A 135 -14.47 3.84 -3.12
CA ASN A 135 -14.17 2.43 -3.37
C ASN A 135 -15.15 1.90 -4.42
N ASP A 136 -14.61 1.48 -5.54
CA ASP A 136 -15.35 0.98 -6.69
C ASP A 136 -15.63 -0.51 -6.54
N GLY A 137 -16.89 -0.83 -6.22
CA GLY A 137 -17.32 -2.22 -6.15
C GLY A 137 -18.20 -2.58 -4.95
N PRO A 138 -17.87 -2.40 -3.67
CA PRO A 138 -16.53 -2.19 -3.11
C PRO A 138 -15.58 -3.37 -3.37
N VAL A 139 -14.31 -3.07 -3.57
CA VAL A 139 -13.23 -4.07 -3.79
C VAL A 139 -12.04 -3.70 -2.94
N THR A 140 -11.72 -4.57 -1.97
CA THR A 140 -10.68 -4.36 -0.98
C THR A 140 -9.98 -5.67 -0.68
N PHE A 141 -8.65 -5.70 -0.76
CA PHE A 141 -7.85 -6.89 -0.49
C PHE A 141 -6.66 -6.59 0.42
N TRP A 142 -6.33 -7.55 1.22
CA TRP A 142 -5.13 -7.57 2.06
C TRP A 142 -4.03 -8.35 1.37
N LEU A 143 -2.94 -7.68 1.00
CA LEU A 143 -1.74 -8.30 0.45
C LEU A 143 -0.65 -8.32 1.52
N ALA A 144 -0.07 -9.49 1.76
CA ALA A 144 1.05 -9.63 2.67
C ALA A 144 2.23 -10.29 1.96
N VAL A 145 3.41 -9.72 2.17
CA VAL A 145 4.70 -10.32 1.82
C VAL A 145 5.46 -10.51 3.12
N PRO A 146 5.53 -11.75 3.63
CA PRO A 146 6.24 -12.00 4.88
C PRO A 146 7.74 -11.72 4.71
N PRO A 147 8.45 -11.36 5.78
CA PRO A 147 9.90 -11.27 5.75
C PRO A 147 10.49 -12.64 5.39
N ALA A 148 11.73 -12.64 4.88
CA ALA A 148 12.45 -13.89 4.66
C ALA A 148 12.53 -14.65 5.99
N ALA A 149 12.24 -15.96 5.95
CA ALA A 149 12.40 -16.79 7.14
C ALA A 149 13.86 -16.64 7.61
N THR A 150 14.04 -16.22 8.85
CA THR A 150 15.36 -16.33 9.49
C THR A 150 15.76 -17.80 9.45
N ALA A 151 16.88 -18.12 8.79
CA ALA A 151 17.39 -19.47 8.86
C ALA A 151 17.51 -19.86 10.33
N PRO A 152 17.09 -21.07 10.74
CA PRO A 152 17.29 -21.50 12.11
C PRO A 152 18.80 -21.40 12.40
N GLU A 153 19.15 -20.69 13.47
CA GLU A 153 20.50 -20.70 13.98
C GLU A 153 20.89 -22.15 14.25
N ALA A 154 21.96 -22.57 13.58
CA ALA A 154 22.53 -23.92 13.75
C ALA A 154 23.25 -24.06 15.09
#